data_4c2162c7e80e5add2b3e4702c7671d2a
#
_entry.id   4c2162c7e80e5add2b3e4702c7671d2a
#
_cell.length_a   1.000
_cell.length_b   1.000
_cell.length_c   1.000
_cell.angle_alpha   90.00
_cell.angle_beta   90.00
_cell.angle_gamma   90.00
#
_symmetry.space_group_name_H-M   'P 1'
#
loop_
_entity.id
_entity.type
_entity.pdbx_description
1 polymer ?
#
loop_
_entity_poly.entity_id
_entity_poly.type
_entity_poly.pdbx_seq_one_letter_code
_entity_poly.pdbx_strand_id
1 'polypeptide(L)'
;MTTPHLDRLRAHCQRLRLHRLEAELPNLLEQAAKREMSYSDWLDELLSLEIQSKAEKHLAMRTAMARFPFQKTLDAFDFKFQPSIDPKVIRELATGRYLESGDNVLLLGPPGVGKTHLAVALGLKACEQGIRVLFTTAAGLIATLGKAFAENRLDERLKILAQPQLLIIDEIGYIPIDRQGANLFFQLISRRYERGSILVTSNQSLGAWGEVFGDAVLATAILDRLLHHSITVNIRGDSYRLREKLKAGLLKSKHVPEPATE
;
A
#
# COMPACT_ATOMS: atom_id res chain seq x y z
N MET A 1 43.78 11.11 16.60
CA MET A 1 43.23 12.46 16.38
C MET A 1 43.03 13.14 17.70
N THR A 2 43.38 14.42 17.81
CA THR A 2 43.17 15.19 19.05
C THR A 2 41.69 15.43 19.30
N THR A 3 41.25 15.28 20.53
CA THR A 3 39.85 15.44 20.98
C THR A 3 39.12 16.67 20.38
N PRO A 4 39.76 17.88 20.26
CA PRO A 4 39.12 19.07 19.69
C PRO A 4 38.71 18.94 18.20
N HIS A 5 39.44 18.14 17.40
CA HIS A 5 39.10 17.92 15.99
C HIS A 5 37.88 16.99 15.85
N LEU A 6 37.79 15.96 16.66
CA LEU A 6 36.64 15.02 16.65
C LEU A 6 35.37 15.74 17.11
N ASP A 7 35.45 16.56 18.15
CA ASP A 7 34.28 17.33 18.64
C ASP A 7 33.77 18.33 17.60
N ARG A 8 34.68 18.97 16.84
CA ARG A 8 34.28 19.86 15.74
C ARG A 8 33.62 19.09 14.59
N LEU A 9 34.12 17.91 14.22
CA LEU A 9 33.50 17.06 13.21
C LEU A 9 32.09 16.61 13.64
N ARG A 10 31.93 16.21 14.91
CA ARG A 10 30.59 15.88 15.45
C ARG A 10 29.65 17.06 15.37
N ALA A 11 30.08 18.25 15.75
CA ALA A 11 29.26 19.46 15.65
C ALA A 11 28.86 19.77 14.20
N HIS A 12 29.75 19.54 13.22
CA HIS A 12 29.38 19.66 11.81
C HIS A 12 28.34 18.61 11.38
N CYS A 13 28.48 17.33 11.78
CA CYS A 13 27.54 16.28 11.52
C CYS A 13 26.14 16.62 12.09
N GLN A 14 26.08 17.13 13.32
CA GLN A 14 24.82 17.58 13.94
C GLN A 14 24.16 18.69 13.14
N ARG A 15 24.92 19.73 12.79
CA ARG A 15 24.41 20.86 12.01
C ARG A 15 23.87 20.46 10.64
N LEU A 16 24.53 19.49 10.00
CA LEU A 16 24.14 18.91 8.71
C LEU A 16 23.10 17.77 8.84
N ARG A 17 22.69 17.42 10.07
CA ARG A 17 21.78 16.30 10.36
C ARG A 17 22.26 14.95 9.80
N LEU A 18 23.56 14.69 9.93
CA LEU A 18 24.20 13.44 9.54
C LEU A 18 24.33 12.53 10.78
N HIS A 19 23.19 12.06 11.28
CA HIS A 19 23.11 11.39 12.60
C HIS A 19 23.80 10.03 12.64
N ARG A 20 23.76 9.27 11.55
CA ARG A 20 24.43 7.99 11.49
C ARG A 20 25.92 8.16 11.48
N LEU A 21 26.38 9.11 10.70
CA LEU A 21 27.80 9.48 10.60
C LEU A 21 28.32 10.00 11.94
N GLU A 22 27.59 10.86 12.63
CA GLU A 22 27.97 11.37 13.95
C GLU A 22 28.19 10.23 14.96
N ALA A 23 27.25 9.26 15.00
CA ALA A 23 27.30 8.15 15.94
C ALA A 23 28.50 7.20 15.67
N GLU A 24 28.83 6.97 14.42
CA GLU A 24 29.85 6.00 14.01
C GLU A 24 31.22 6.60 13.68
N LEU A 25 31.35 7.93 13.72
CA LEU A 25 32.53 8.64 13.26
C LEU A 25 33.85 8.13 13.86
N PRO A 26 33.98 7.84 15.18
CA PRO A 26 35.21 7.33 15.75
C PRO A 26 35.61 5.97 15.16
N ASN A 27 34.66 5.08 15.02
CA ASN A 27 34.86 3.73 14.49
C ASN A 27 35.24 3.76 12.99
N LEU A 28 34.59 4.62 12.20
CA LEU A 28 34.89 4.80 10.78
C LEU A 28 36.28 5.37 10.53
N LEU A 29 36.72 6.30 11.37
CA LEU A 29 38.10 6.83 11.32
C LEU A 29 39.15 5.78 11.64
N GLU A 30 38.89 4.94 12.66
CA GLU A 30 39.80 3.84 13.02
C GLU A 30 39.87 2.78 11.91
N GLN A 31 38.72 2.42 11.32
CA GLN A 31 38.67 1.45 10.22
C GLN A 31 39.39 1.99 8.96
N ALA A 32 39.20 3.27 8.61
CA ALA A 32 39.87 3.88 7.48
C ALA A 32 41.41 3.84 7.64
N ALA A 33 41.89 4.14 8.83
CA ALA A 33 43.31 4.06 9.13
C ALA A 33 43.90 2.65 9.04
N LYS A 34 43.13 1.64 9.53
CA LYS A 34 43.54 0.23 9.46
C LYS A 34 43.54 -0.34 8.03
N ARG A 35 42.62 0.13 7.16
CA ARG A 35 42.47 -0.34 5.76
C ARG A 35 43.32 0.45 4.76
N GLU A 36 44.05 1.47 5.20
CA GLU A 36 44.79 2.39 4.32
C GLU A 36 43.94 2.92 3.15
N MET A 37 42.67 3.27 3.44
CA MET A 37 41.74 3.70 2.43
C MET A 37 42.13 5.02 1.77
N SER A 38 41.84 5.16 0.45
CA SER A 38 41.93 6.45 -0.19
C SER A 38 40.89 7.42 0.39
N TYR A 39 41.15 8.73 0.31
CA TYR A 39 40.23 9.74 0.79
C TYR A 39 38.87 9.69 0.06
N SER A 40 38.90 9.36 -1.23
CA SER A 40 37.66 9.21 -2.05
C SER A 40 36.82 8.01 -1.61
N ASP A 41 37.45 6.85 -1.39
CA ASP A 41 36.73 5.63 -0.98
C ASP A 41 36.14 5.80 0.42
N TRP A 42 36.93 6.41 1.32
CA TRP A 42 36.46 6.72 2.66
C TRP A 42 35.25 7.69 2.65
N LEU A 43 35.32 8.76 1.85
CA LEU A 43 34.21 9.71 1.73
C LEU A 43 32.95 9.06 1.14
N ASP A 44 33.10 8.19 0.14
CA ASP A 44 32.01 7.44 -0.47
C ASP A 44 31.35 6.50 0.55
N GLU A 45 32.14 5.76 1.34
CA GLU A 45 31.63 4.90 2.41
C GLU A 45 30.83 5.70 3.45
N LEU A 46 31.32 6.87 3.87
CA LEU A 46 30.62 7.76 4.80
C LEU A 46 29.26 8.25 4.25
N LEU A 47 29.26 8.75 3.01
CA LEU A 47 28.04 9.27 2.38
C LEU A 47 27.03 8.15 2.13
N SER A 48 27.48 6.98 1.68
CA SER A 48 26.62 5.80 1.45
C SER A 48 25.93 5.35 2.73
N LEU A 49 26.64 5.31 3.85
CA LEU A 49 26.11 4.96 5.16
C LEU A 49 25.00 5.93 5.63
N GLU A 50 25.19 7.22 5.42
CA GLU A 50 24.18 8.22 5.78
C GLU A 50 22.97 8.20 4.84
N ILE A 51 23.19 8.00 3.53
CA ILE A 51 22.13 7.85 2.52
C ILE A 51 21.25 6.65 2.87
N GLN A 52 21.86 5.49 3.17
CA GLN A 52 21.13 4.29 3.57
C GLN A 52 20.30 4.53 4.83
N SER A 53 20.90 5.11 5.87
CA SER A 53 20.20 5.41 7.13
C SER A 53 19.02 6.37 6.92
N LYS A 54 19.16 7.39 6.07
CA LYS A 54 18.07 8.30 5.73
C LYS A 54 16.98 7.60 4.92
N ALA A 55 17.34 6.76 3.95
CA ALA A 55 16.40 5.98 3.16
C ALA A 55 15.55 5.05 4.04
N GLU A 56 16.19 4.33 4.98
CA GLU A 56 15.51 3.45 5.94
C GLU A 56 14.53 4.24 6.83
N LYS A 57 14.95 5.37 7.38
CA LYS A 57 14.08 6.25 8.20
C LYS A 57 12.89 6.79 7.40
N HIS A 58 13.12 7.23 6.17
CA HIS A 58 12.06 7.74 5.30
C HIS A 58 11.08 6.62 4.91
N LEU A 59 11.57 5.40 4.63
CA LEU A 59 10.72 4.24 4.35
C LEU A 59 9.87 3.90 5.58
N ALA A 60 10.48 3.79 6.77
CA ALA A 60 9.77 3.52 8.01
C ALA A 60 8.67 4.56 8.29
N MET A 61 8.98 5.85 8.09
CA MET A 61 8.02 6.93 8.25
C MET A 61 6.86 6.83 7.24
N ARG A 62 7.14 6.62 5.94
CA ARG A 62 6.09 6.46 4.91
C ARG A 62 5.21 5.26 5.19
N THR A 63 5.79 4.14 5.58
CA THR A 63 5.05 2.91 5.93
C THR A 63 4.15 3.12 7.15
N ALA A 64 4.63 3.81 8.18
CA ALA A 64 3.81 4.16 9.34
C ALA A 64 2.64 5.10 8.97
N MET A 65 2.90 6.11 8.14
CA MET A 65 1.87 7.05 7.67
C MET A 65 0.83 6.41 6.76
N ALA A 66 1.19 5.34 6.04
CA ALA A 66 0.29 4.61 5.15
C ALA A 66 -0.83 3.87 5.90
N ARG A 67 -0.69 3.58 7.20
CA ARG A 67 -1.70 2.92 8.05
C ARG A 67 -2.11 1.53 7.59
N PHE A 68 -1.14 0.75 7.09
CA PHE A 68 -1.42 -0.63 6.72
C PHE A 68 -1.89 -1.46 7.94
N PRO A 69 -2.88 -2.37 7.77
CA PRO A 69 -3.38 -3.21 8.87
C PRO A 69 -2.37 -4.28 9.31
N PHE A 70 -1.42 -4.61 8.45
CA PHE A 70 -0.31 -5.54 8.66
C PHE A 70 0.78 -5.25 7.62
N GLN A 71 1.95 -5.88 7.79
CA GLN A 71 3.04 -5.81 6.80
C GLN A 71 3.25 -7.21 6.21
N LYS A 72 2.79 -7.41 4.98
CA LYS A 72 3.02 -8.63 4.19
C LYS A 72 3.54 -8.24 2.82
N THR A 73 4.71 -8.77 2.46
CA THR A 73 5.39 -8.50 1.19
C THR A 73 4.87 -9.38 0.06
N LEU A 74 5.25 -9.07 -1.18
CA LEU A 74 4.94 -9.91 -2.34
C LEU A 74 5.63 -11.27 -2.27
N ASP A 75 6.82 -11.35 -1.66
CA ASP A 75 7.56 -12.60 -1.50
C ASP A 75 6.85 -13.60 -0.59
N ALA A 76 6.03 -13.08 0.34
CA ALA A 76 5.20 -13.90 1.23
C ALA A 76 3.89 -14.37 0.56
N PHE A 77 3.61 -13.98 -0.70
CA PHE A 77 2.39 -14.36 -1.39
C PHE A 77 2.55 -15.69 -2.13
N ASP A 78 1.68 -16.66 -1.83
CA ASP A 78 1.70 -18.00 -2.48
C ASP A 78 0.95 -17.96 -3.81
N PHE A 79 1.64 -17.59 -4.90
CA PHE A 79 1.09 -17.60 -6.26
C PHE A 79 0.71 -19.00 -6.73
N LYS A 80 1.34 -20.06 -6.21
CA LYS A 80 1.00 -21.45 -6.57
C LYS A 80 -0.38 -21.83 -6.04
N PHE A 81 -0.76 -21.28 -4.90
CA PHE A 81 -2.10 -21.49 -4.35
C PHE A 81 -3.19 -20.68 -5.09
N GLN A 82 -2.81 -19.57 -5.73
CA GLN A 82 -3.72 -18.71 -6.49
C GLN A 82 -3.35 -18.66 -7.98
N PRO A 83 -3.55 -19.75 -8.74
CA PRO A 83 -3.12 -19.84 -10.13
C PRO A 83 -3.89 -18.92 -11.08
N SER A 84 -5.01 -18.35 -10.63
CA SER A 84 -5.78 -17.36 -11.40
C SER A 84 -5.10 -15.99 -11.49
N ILE A 85 -4.06 -15.76 -10.68
CA ILE A 85 -3.29 -14.51 -10.69
C ILE A 85 -2.04 -14.73 -11.54
N ASP A 86 -1.90 -13.96 -12.62
CA ASP A 86 -0.64 -13.93 -13.35
C ASP A 86 0.42 -13.16 -12.54
N PRO A 87 1.51 -13.85 -12.10
CA PRO A 87 2.58 -13.18 -11.35
C PRO A 87 3.28 -12.08 -12.14
N LYS A 88 3.20 -12.09 -13.47
CA LYS A 88 3.78 -11.04 -14.33
C LYS A 88 3.03 -9.73 -14.17
N VAL A 89 1.70 -9.78 -14.13
CA VAL A 89 0.85 -8.60 -13.91
C VAL A 89 1.15 -7.98 -12.54
N ILE A 90 1.25 -8.79 -11.49
CA ILE A 90 1.56 -8.28 -10.16
C ILE A 90 2.97 -7.70 -10.07
N ARG A 91 3.96 -8.32 -10.75
CA ARG A 91 5.32 -7.77 -10.84
C ARG A 91 5.36 -6.45 -11.62
N GLU A 92 4.58 -6.33 -12.69
CA GLU A 92 4.46 -5.06 -13.43
C GLU A 92 3.83 -3.97 -12.53
N LEU A 93 2.76 -4.26 -11.81
CA LEU A 93 2.18 -3.34 -10.82
C LEU A 93 3.21 -2.94 -9.75
N ALA A 94 4.06 -3.86 -9.31
CA ALA A 94 5.09 -3.59 -8.31
C ALA A 94 6.19 -2.63 -8.81
N THR A 95 6.33 -2.42 -10.13
CA THR A 95 7.24 -1.39 -10.68
C THR A 95 6.76 0.03 -10.39
N GLY A 96 5.48 0.23 -10.07
CA GLY A 96 4.90 1.54 -9.79
C GLY A 96 4.59 2.40 -11.02
N ARG A 97 4.80 1.93 -12.26
CA ARG A 97 4.53 2.71 -13.48
C ARG A 97 3.11 3.24 -13.57
N TYR A 98 2.11 2.44 -13.12
CA TYR A 98 0.71 2.85 -13.08
C TYR A 98 0.46 4.09 -12.21
N LEU A 99 1.35 4.37 -11.24
CA LEU A 99 1.26 5.54 -10.37
C LEU A 99 1.69 6.83 -11.11
N GLU A 100 2.56 6.72 -12.10
CA GLU A 100 3.03 7.85 -12.91
C GLU A 100 1.95 8.32 -13.89
N SER A 101 1.19 7.37 -14.45
CA SER A 101 0.04 7.66 -15.34
C SER A 101 -1.25 7.98 -14.58
N GLY A 102 -1.28 7.74 -13.26
CA GLY A 102 -2.49 7.92 -12.46
C GLY A 102 -3.53 6.82 -12.64
N ASP A 103 -3.13 5.65 -13.18
CA ASP A 103 -4.03 4.53 -13.42
C ASP A 103 -4.48 3.90 -12.10
N ASN A 104 -5.70 3.36 -12.11
CA ASN A 104 -6.26 2.67 -10.97
C ASN A 104 -5.99 1.16 -11.03
N VAL A 105 -6.08 0.50 -9.89
CA VAL A 105 -5.98 -0.97 -9.80
C VAL A 105 -7.20 -1.52 -9.09
N LEU A 106 -7.85 -2.51 -9.69
CA LEU A 106 -8.99 -3.19 -9.09
C LEU A 106 -8.65 -4.67 -8.86
N LEU A 107 -8.65 -5.10 -7.60
CA LEU A 107 -8.48 -6.50 -7.20
C LEU A 107 -9.85 -7.07 -6.81
N LEU A 108 -10.41 -7.89 -7.68
CA LEU A 108 -11.77 -8.45 -7.52
C LEU A 108 -11.70 -9.95 -7.24
N GLY A 109 -12.59 -10.47 -6.39
CA GLY A 109 -12.68 -11.90 -6.14
C GLY A 109 -13.25 -12.26 -4.77
N PRO A 110 -13.53 -13.55 -4.50
CA PRO A 110 -14.16 -13.98 -3.27
C PRO A 110 -13.35 -13.68 -2.01
N PRO A 111 -13.94 -13.75 -0.81
CA PRO A 111 -13.22 -13.57 0.45
C PRO A 111 -12.08 -14.56 0.63
N GLY A 112 -10.95 -14.10 1.18
CA GLY A 112 -9.84 -14.98 1.58
C GLY A 112 -8.84 -15.33 0.48
N VAL A 113 -9.03 -14.88 -0.77
CA VAL A 113 -8.12 -15.18 -1.91
C VAL A 113 -6.84 -14.33 -1.95
N GLY A 114 -6.64 -13.42 -1.00
CA GLY A 114 -5.40 -12.64 -0.87
C GLY A 114 -5.44 -11.22 -1.43
N LYS A 115 -6.61 -10.66 -1.79
CA LYS A 115 -6.74 -9.28 -2.30
C LYS A 115 -6.06 -8.23 -1.41
N THR A 116 -6.42 -8.20 -0.12
CA THR A 116 -5.83 -7.28 0.86
C THR A 116 -4.32 -7.49 1.01
N HIS A 117 -3.83 -8.75 0.95
CA HIS A 117 -2.40 -9.04 0.97
C HIS A 117 -1.70 -8.37 -0.22
N LEU A 118 -2.21 -8.56 -1.43
CA LEU A 118 -1.64 -7.94 -2.64
C LEU A 118 -1.72 -6.41 -2.57
N ALA A 119 -2.84 -5.86 -2.12
CA ALA A 119 -3.02 -4.42 -1.97
C ALA A 119 -1.98 -3.82 -1.01
N VAL A 120 -1.76 -4.44 0.15
CA VAL A 120 -0.75 -4.02 1.12
C VAL A 120 0.66 -4.19 0.56
N ALA A 121 0.95 -5.32 -0.08
CA ALA A 121 2.27 -5.60 -0.65
C ALA A 121 2.64 -4.61 -1.77
N LEU A 122 1.71 -4.27 -2.66
CA LEU A 122 1.88 -3.23 -3.68
C LEU A 122 2.05 -1.84 -3.04
N GLY A 123 1.29 -1.54 -1.98
CA GLY A 123 1.46 -0.32 -1.21
C GLY A 123 2.83 -0.20 -0.54
N LEU A 124 3.37 -1.30 0.01
CA LEU A 124 4.72 -1.34 0.57
C LEU A 124 5.78 -1.09 -0.52
N LYS A 125 5.63 -1.70 -1.71
CA LYS A 125 6.50 -1.44 -2.86
C LYS A 125 6.46 0.02 -3.31
N ALA A 126 5.30 0.64 -3.31
CA ALA A 126 5.17 2.07 -3.57
C ALA A 126 5.89 2.93 -2.50
N CYS A 127 5.79 2.58 -1.20
CA CYS A 127 6.53 3.26 -0.13
C CYS A 127 8.05 3.15 -0.30
N GLU A 128 8.58 1.99 -0.74
CA GLU A 128 9.99 1.78 -1.06
C GLU A 128 10.47 2.75 -2.16
N GLN A 129 9.62 3.02 -3.14
CA GLN A 129 9.88 3.97 -4.24
C GLN A 129 9.67 5.44 -3.88
N GLY A 130 9.41 5.75 -2.62
CA GLY A 130 9.21 7.13 -2.18
C GLY A 130 7.78 7.66 -2.30
N ILE A 131 6.86 6.86 -2.79
CA ILE A 131 5.45 7.23 -3.01
C ILE A 131 4.71 7.35 -1.68
N ARG A 132 3.86 8.37 -1.56
CA ARG A 132 2.96 8.54 -0.42
C ARG A 132 1.72 7.68 -0.61
N VAL A 133 1.52 6.74 0.30
CA VAL A 133 0.39 5.80 0.29
C VAL A 133 -0.51 6.07 1.49
N LEU A 134 -1.82 5.91 1.31
CA LEU A 134 -2.79 5.84 2.40
C LEU A 134 -3.67 4.61 2.21
N PHE A 135 -3.74 3.76 3.24
CA PHE A 135 -4.64 2.62 3.29
C PHE A 135 -5.85 2.96 4.17
N THR A 136 -7.03 2.56 3.72
CA THR A 136 -8.28 2.62 4.47
C THR A 136 -9.23 1.51 4.01
N THR A 137 -10.15 1.10 4.86
CA THR A 137 -11.29 0.28 4.41
C THR A 137 -12.39 1.18 3.85
N ALA A 138 -13.26 0.64 2.99
CA ALA A 138 -14.42 1.37 2.48
C ALA A 138 -15.32 1.88 3.63
N ALA A 139 -15.60 1.03 4.61
CA ALA A 139 -16.37 1.42 5.80
C ALA A 139 -15.71 2.56 6.60
N GLY A 140 -14.40 2.47 6.87
CA GLY A 140 -13.64 3.49 7.58
C GLY A 140 -13.57 4.82 6.81
N LEU A 141 -13.48 4.74 5.48
CA LEU A 141 -13.52 5.90 4.60
C LEU A 141 -14.87 6.62 4.67
N ILE A 142 -15.97 5.88 4.50
CA ILE A 142 -17.32 6.43 4.56
C ILE A 142 -17.61 7.07 5.93
N ALA A 143 -17.25 6.38 7.02
CA ALA A 143 -17.40 6.94 8.38
C ALA A 143 -16.60 8.24 8.56
N THR A 144 -15.38 8.29 8.04
CA THR A 144 -14.52 9.48 8.08
C THR A 144 -15.11 10.64 7.30
N LEU A 145 -15.61 10.39 6.09
CA LEU A 145 -16.25 11.41 5.25
C LEU A 145 -17.58 11.87 5.85
N GLY A 146 -18.40 10.96 6.36
CA GLY A 146 -19.67 11.27 7.02
C GLY A 146 -19.48 12.17 8.24
N LYS A 147 -18.47 11.87 9.09
CA LYS A 147 -18.10 12.74 10.22
C LYS A 147 -17.69 14.14 9.74
N ALA A 148 -16.81 14.21 8.75
CA ALA A 148 -16.34 15.50 8.22
C ALA A 148 -17.49 16.31 7.57
N PHE A 149 -18.45 15.64 6.95
CA PHE A 149 -19.67 16.26 6.41
C PHE A 149 -20.53 16.87 7.52
N ALA A 150 -20.81 16.10 8.58
CA ALA A 150 -21.58 16.58 9.73
C ALA A 150 -20.91 17.76 10.47
N GLU A 151 -19.58 17.83 10.45
CA GLU A 151 -18.77 18.90 11.04
C GLU A 151 -18.54 20.10 10.09
N ASN A 152 -19.14 20.13 8.90
CA ASN A 152 -18.91 21.13 7.84
C ASN A 152 -17.44 21.26 7.40
N ARG A 153 -16.66 20.17 7.47
CA ARG A 153 -15.23 20.11 7.13
C ARG A 153 -14.94 19.16 5.97
N LEU A 154 -15.96 18.82 5.18
CA LEU A 154 -15.84 17.85 4.11
C LEU A 154 -14.76 18.22 3.09
N ASP A 155 -14.73 19.48 2.62
CA ASP A 155 -13.75 19.91 1.61
C ASP A 155 -12.31 19.80 2.10
N GLU A 156 -12.06 20.17 3.36
CA GLU A 156 -10.75 19.97 4.00
C GLU A 156 -10.35 18.49 4.02
N ARG A 157 -11.31 17.61 4.40
CA ARG A 157 -11.05 16.18 4.46
C ARG A 157 -10.80 15.57 3.10
N LEU A 158 -11.57 15.95 2.10
CA LEU A 158 -11.35 15.52 0.71
C LEU A 158 -9.99 15.98 0.19
N LYS A 159 -9.53 17.21 0.52
CA LYS A 159 -8.17 17.66 0.19
C LYS A 159 -7.10 16.77 0.79
N ILE A 160 -7.22 16.41 2.07
CA ILE A 160 -6.26 15.53 2.77
C ILE A 160 -6.23 14.13 2.12
N LEU A 161 -7.41 13.56 1.81
CA LEU A 161 -7.53 12.23 1.18
C LEU A 161 -7.08 12.23 -0.29
N ALA A 162 -6.98 13.39 -0.93
CA ALA A 162 -6.46 13.53 -2.28
C ALA A 162 -4.94 13.70 -2.35
N GLN A 163 -4.24 13.97 -1.23
CA GLN A 163 -2.79 14.20 -1.21
C GLN A 163 -1.92 12.95 -1.47
N PRO A 164 -2.25 11.74 -0.96
CA PRO A 164 -1.47 10.56 -1.25
C PRO A 164 -1.49 10.24 -2.76
N GLN A 165 -0.35 9.86 -3.32
CA GLN A 165 -0.26 9.45 -4.73
C GLN A 165 -1.02 8.13 -4.96
N LEU A 166 -1.01 7.23 -3.97
CA LEU A 166 -1.79 6.00 -3.97
C LEU A 166 -2.76 5.99 -2.77
N LEU A 167 -4.05 5.86 -3.06
CA LEU A 167 -5.09 5.59 -2.06
C LEU A 167 -5.55 4.15 -2.20
N ILE A 168 -5.38 3.34 -1.17
CA ILE A 168 -5.87 1.96 -1.11
C ILE A 168 -7.19 1.96 -0.36
N ILE A 169 -8.25 1.49 -1.03
CA ILE A 169 -9.60 1.34 -0.46
C ILE A 169 -9.93 -0.15 -0.43
N ASP A 170 -9.84 -0.74 0.75
CA ASP A 170 -10.04 -2.17 0.94
C ASP A 170 -11.51 -2.49 1.29
N GLU A 171 -11.96 -3.68 0.93
CA GLU A 171 -13.25 -4.25 1.34
C GLU A 171 -14.50 -3.51 0.80
N ILE A 172 -14.50 -3.02 -0.43
CA ILE A 172 -15.73 -2.53 -1.06
C ILE A 172 -16.70 -3.70 -1.28
N GLY A 173 -17.94 -3.53 -0.87
CA GLY A 173 -19.03 -4.50 -1.03
C GLY A 173 -19.23 -5.46 0.13
N TYR A 174 -18.46 -5.34 1.23
CA TYR A 174 -18.71 -6.12 2.45
C TYR A 174 -19.88 -5.58 3.27
N ILE A 175 -20.11 -4.28 3.22
CA ILE A 175 -21.21 -3.60 3.91
C ILE A 175 -21.89 -2.69 2.89
N PRO A 176 -23.25 -2.67 2.83
CA PRO A 176 -23.97 -1.73 2.02
C PRO A 176 -23.63 -0.29 2.39
N ILE A 177 -23.51 0.57 1.40
CA ILE A 177 -23.23 2.01 1.58
C ILE A 177 -24.54 2.76 1.34
N ASP A 178 -24.93 3.59 2.28
CA ASP A 178 -26.13 4.41 2.14
C ASP A 178 -25.94 5.51 1.07
N ARG A 179 -27.04 6.13 0.65
CA ARG A 179 -27.01 7.15 -0.42
C ARG A 179 -26.10 8.34 -0.09
N GLN A 180 -26.04 8.73 1.18
CA GLN A 180 -25.15 9.83 1.60
C GLN A 180 -23.68 9.41 1.47
N GLY A 181 -23.32 8.24 1.99
CA GLY A 181 -21.98 7.69 1.88
C GLY A 181 -21.54 7.49 0.44
N ALA A 182 -22.46 7.02 -0.44
CA ALA A 182 -22.21 6.87 -1.86
C ALA A 182 -21.88 8.21 -2.54
N ASN A 183 -22.62 9.29 -2.22
CA ASN A 183 -22.35 10.63 -2.72
C ASN A 183 -20.98 11.16 -2.22
N LEU A 184 -20.65 10.93 -0.95
CA LEU A 184 -19.36 11.33 -0.37
C LEU A 184 -18.20 10.58 -1.01
N PHE A 185 -18.38 9.28 -1.24
CA PHE A 185 -17.42 8.44 -1.94
C PHE A 185 -17.22 8.93 -3.38
N PHE A 186 -18.30 9.20 -4.12
CA PHE A 186 -18.24 9.76 -5.47
C PHE A 186 -17.46 11.08 -5.52
N GLN A 187 -17.66 12.00 -4.55
CA GLN A 187 -16.92 13.25 -4.49
C GLN A 187 -15.41 13.01 -4.34
N LEU A 188 -15.00 12.02 -3.52
CA LEU A 188 -13.59 11.67 -3.38
C LEU A 188 -13.01 11.08 -4.68
N ILE A 189 -13.72 10.12 -5.30
CA ILE A 189 -13.28 9.52 -6.57
C ILE A 189 -13.14 10.60 -7.65
N SER A 190 -14.14 11.50 -7.77
CA SER A 190 -14.10 12.62 -8.71
C SER A 190 -12.93 13.58 -8.47
N ARG A 191 -12.59 13.82 -7.20
CA ARG A 191 -11.46 14.69 -6.84
C ARG A 191 -10.10 14.07 -7.16
N ARG A 192 -10.01 12.74 -7.13
CA ARG A 192 -8.79 12.00 -7.44
C ARG A 192 -8.66 11.63 -8.91
N TYR A 193 -9.72 11.70 -9.66
CA TYR A 193 -9.75 11.35 -11.07
C TYR A 193 -8.64 12.07 -11.84
N GLU A 194 -7.79 11.32 -12.55
CA GLU A 194 -6.58 11.77 -13.27
C GLU A 194 -5.53 12.55 -12.44
N ARG A 195 -5.57 12.42 -11.10
CA ARG A 195 -4.64 13.14 -10.20
C ARG A 195 -3.86 12.23 -9.28
N GLY A 196 -4.28 11.01 -9.15
CA GLY A 196 -3.62 10.02 -8.31
C GLY A 196 -4.34 8.69 -8.35
N SER A 197 -3.57 7.62 -8.24
CA SER A 197 -4.07 6.26 -8.37
C SER A 197 -4.89 5.83 -7.19
N ILE A 198 -5.90 5.00 -7.47
CA ILE A 198 -6.70 4.32 -6.46
C ILE A 198 -6.54 2.82 -6.65
N LEU A 199 -6.18 2.10 -5.59
CA LEU A 199 -6.22 0.65 -5.57
C LEU A 199 -7.43 0.22 -4.75
N VAL A 200 -8.32 -0.54 -5.38
CA VAL A 200 -9.56 -1.01 -4.76
C VAL A 200 -9.53 -2.51 -4.62
N THR A 201 -10.00 -3.03 -3.49
CA THR A 201 -10.35 -4.45 -3.37
C THR A 201 -11.86 -4.61 -3.19
N SER A 202 -12.45 -5.60 -3.88
CA SER A 202 -13.87 -5.92 -3.74
C SER A 202 -14.10 -7.43 -3.78
N ASN A 203 -15.07 -7.87 -2.97
CA ASN A 203 -15.61 -9.23 -3.03
C ASN A 203 -16.80 -9.34 -3.98
N GLN A 204 -17.30 -8.22 -4.49
CA GLN A 204 -18.40 -8.13 -5.43
C GLN A 204 -17.89 -7.93 -6.86
N SER A 205 -18.65 -8.43 -7.83
CA SER A 205 -18.45 -8.08 -9.24
C SER A 205 -18.80 -6.61 -9.48
N LEU A 206 -18.21 -6.00 -10.49
CA LEU A 206 -18.51 -4.59 -10.82
C LEU A 206 -19.99 -4.36 -11.13
N GLY A 207 -20.67 -5.36 -11.72
CA GLY A 207 -22.11 -5.29 -12.00
C GLY A 207 -22.99 -5.24 -10.74
N ALA A 208 -22.50 -5.73 -9.60
CA ALA A 208 -23.21 -5.69 -8.32
C ALA A 208 -23.02 -4.38 -7.55
N TRP A 209 -22.21 -3.44 -8.05
CA TRP A 209 -21.93 -2.19 -7.32
C TRP A 209 -23.17 -1.28 -7.18
N GLY A 210 -24.15 -1.41 -8.07
CA GLY A 210 -25.46 -0.75 -7.90
C GLY A 210 -26.13 -1.10 -6.57
N GLU A 211 -26.07 -2.37 -6.17
CA GLU A 211 -26.60 -2.83 -4.88
C GLU A 211 -25.72 -2.37 -3.70
N VAL A 212 -24.38 -2.40 -3.88
CA VAL A 212 -23.42 -1.95 -2.85
C VAL A 212 -23.64 -0.49 -2.48
N PHE A 213 -23.86 0.39 -3.48
CA PHE A 213 -24.03 1.83 -3.28
C PHE A 213 -25.48 2.27 -3.14
N GLY A 214 -26.45 1.34 -3.26
CA GLY A 214 -27.88 1.63 -3.15
C GLY A 214 -28.44 2.57 -4.23
N ASP A 215 -27.64 2.88 -5.27
CA ASP A 215 -27.99 3.77 -6.37
C ASP A 215 -27.19 3.35 -7.62
N ALA A 216 -27.90 2.82 -8.63
CA ALA A 216 -27.27 2.30 -9.85
C ALA A 216 -26.63 3.40 -10.72
N VAL A 217 -27.21 4.61 -10.72
CA VAL A 217 -26.69 5.74 -11.50
C VAL A 217 -25.38 6.23 -10.90
N LEU A 218 -25.35 6.38 -9.57
CA LEU A 218 -24.17 6.82 -8.84
C LEU A 218 -23.05 5.76 -8.92
N ALA A 219 -23.39 4.47 -8.78
CA ALA A 219 -22.46 3.37 -8.96
C ALA A 219 -21.83 3.38 -10.36
N THR A 220 -22.63 3.60 -11.40
CA THR A 220 -22.15 3.72 -12.78
C THR A 220 -21.18 4.90 -12.93
N ALA A 221 -21.48 6.05 -12.33
CA ALA A 221 -20.61 7.22 -12.39
C ALA A 221 -19.29 7.04 -11.61
N ILE A 222 -19.31 6.26 -10.51
CA ILE A 222 -18.11 5.86 -9.77
C ILE A 222 -17.24 4.91 -10.62
N LEU A 223 -17.89 3.88 -11.21
CA LEU A 223 -17.20 2.89 -12.04
C LEU A 223 -16.59 3.52 -13.29
N ASP A 224 -17.31 4.41 -13.96
CA ASP A 224 -16.80 5.14 -15.14
C ASP A 224 -15.44 5.80 -14.83
N ARG A 225 -15.33 6.51 -13.70
CA ARG A 225 -14.07 7.15 -13.30
C ARG A 225 -12.98 6.18 -12.86
N LEU A 226 -13.35 5.11 -12.17
CA LEU A 226 -12.37 4.13 -11.70
C LEU A 226 -11.82 3.27 -12.83
N LEU A 227 -12.65 2.96 -13.84
CA LEU A 227 -12.31 2.05 -14.93
C LEU A 227 -11.68 2.76 -16.13
N HIS A 228 -11.84 4.07 -16.28
CA HIS A 228 -11.35 4.83 -17.44
C HIS A 228 -9.87 4.54 -17.73
N HIS A 229 -9.02 4.58 -16.70
CA HIS A 229 -7.63 4.15 -16.75
C HIS A 229 -7.40 3.16 -15.60
N SER A 230 -7.51 1.86 -15.88
CA SER A 230 -7.39 0.87 -14.82
C SER A 230 -6.84 -0.47 -15.26
N ILE A 231 -6.19 -1.14 -14.31
CA ILE A 231 -5.77 -2.54 -14.42
C ILE A 231 -6.65 -3.35 -13.47
N THR A 232 -7.47 -4.25 -14.03
CA THR A 232 -8.37 -5.11 -13.25
C THR A 232 -7.80 -6.53 -13.16
N VAL A 233 -7.62 -7.02 -11.93
CA VAL A 233 -7.18 -8.38 -11.63
C VAL A 233 -8.34 -9.15 -11.00
N ASN A 234 -8.90 -10.09 -11.75
CA ASN A 234 -9.94 -10.98 -11.27
C ASN A 234 -9.32 -12.24 -10.64
N ILE A 235 -9.47 -12.40 -9.33
CA ILE A 235 -8.91 -13.50 -8.57
C ILE A 235 -9.99 -14.55 -8.32
N ARG A 236 -9.74 -15.79 -8.75
CA ARG A 236 -10.65 -16.92 -8.58
C ARG A 236 -9.93 -18.01 -7.81
N GLY A 237 -10.64 -18.73 -6.95
CA GLY A 237 -10.08 -19.86 -6.22
C GLY A 237 -10.52 -19.90 -4.77
N ASP A 238 -9.92 -20.81 -4.02
CA ASP A 238 -10.28 -21.08 -2.64
C ASP A 238 -9.70 -20.06 -1.67
N SER A 239 -10.35 -19.98 -0.50
CA SER A 239 -9.87 -19.13 0.59
C SER A 239 -8.61 -19.71 1.24
N TYR A 240 -7.51 -18.95 1.18
CA TYR A 240 -6.27 -19.30 1.89
C TYR A 240 -6.48 -19.37 3.43
N ARG A 241 -7.33 -18.52 3.98
CA ARG A 241 -7.68 -18.52 5.40
C ARG A 241 -8.40 -19.83 5.82
N LEU A 242 -9.27 -20.37 4.95
CA LEU A 242 -9.96 -21.64 5.21
C LEU A 242 -9.00 -22.82 5.11
N ARG A 243 -8.06 -22.80 4.16
CA ARG A 243 -7.03 -23.83 4.00
C ARG A 243 -6.18 -23.95 5.27
N GLU A 244 -5.74 -22.85 5.85
CA GLU A 244 -4.95 -22.88 7.09
C GLU A 244 -5.75 -23.46 8.25
N LYS A 245 -7.04 -23.13 8.37
CA LYS A 245 -7.94 -23.69 9.40
C LYS A 245 -8.21 -25.18 9.17
N LEU A 246 -8.36 -25.61 7.92
CA LEU A 246 -8.50 -27.03 7.58
C LEU A 246 -7.22 -27.81 7.92
N LYS A 247 -6.04 -27.29 7.59
CA LYS A 247 -4.75 -27.90 7.95
C LYS A 247 -4.54 -27.95 9.45
N ALA A 248 -5.00 -26.95 10.19
CA ALA A 248 -4.96 -26.92 11.65
C ALA A 248 -6.04 -27.79 12.34
N GLY A 249 -6.85 -28.52 11.58
CA GLY A 249 -7.92 -29.40 12.11
C GLY A 249 -9.10 -28.64 12.73
N LEU A 250 -9.18 -27.31 12.57
CA LEU A 250 -10.22 -26.48 13.18
C LEU A 250 -11.53 -26.49 12.36
N LEU A 251 -11.52 -27.02 11.13
CA LEU A 251 -12.69 -27.18 10.29
C LEU A 251 -12.67 -28.59 9.68
N LYS A 252 -13.84 -29.27 9.66
CA LYS A 252 -14.02 -30.50 8.89
C LYS A 252 -14.20 -30.15 7.42
N SER A 253 -13.48 -30.86 6.52
CA SER A 253 -13.72 -30.78 5.09
C SER A 253 -15.19 -31.12 4.80
N LYS A 254 -15.96 -30.24 4.17
CA LYS A 254 -17.23 -30.61 3.59
C LYS A 254 -16.89 -31.52 2.39
N HIS A 255 -17.21 -32.79 2.53
CA HIS A 255 -17.16 -33.75 1.45
C HIS A 255 -18.06 -33.23 0.31
N VAL A 256 -17.48 -32.88 -0.81
CA VAL A 256 -18.22 -32.67 -2.05
C VAL A 256 -18.63 -34.06 -2.49
N PRO A 257 -19.93 -34.38 -2.62
CA PRO A 257 -20.32 -35.68 -3.18
C PRO A 257 -19.83 -35.76 -4.63
N GLU A 258 -19.15 -36.85 -4.97
CA GLU A 258 -18.79 -37.20 -6.34
C GLU A 258 -20.06 -37.22 -7.19
N PRO A 259 -20.05 -36.71 -8.45
CA PRO A 259 -21.14 -36.89 -9.35
C PRO A 259 -21.31 -38.38 -9.62
N ALA A 260 -22.53 -38.89 -9.36
CA ALA A 260 -22.92 -40.25 -9.71
C ALA A 260 -22.67 -40.44 -11.22
N THR A 261 -21.81 -41.38 -11.55
CA THR A 261 -21.68 -41.91 -12.90
C THR A 261 -22.93 -42.78 -13.21
N GLU A 262 -23.76 -42.33 -14.12
CA GLU A 262 -24.60 -43.16 -14.97
C GLU A 262 -24.10 -43.16 -16.39
#